data_73c535eed0f15f84342c2539da03a1d8
#
_entry.id   73c535eed0f15f84342c2539da03a1d8
#
_cell.length_a   1.000
_cell.length_b   1.000
_cell.length_c   1.000
_cell.angle_alpha   90.00
_cell.angle_beta   90.00
_cell.angle_gamma   90.00
#
_symmetry.space_group_name_H-M   'P 1'
#
loop_
_entity.id
_entity.type
_entity.pdbx_description
1 polymer ?
#
loop_
_entity_poly.entity_id
_entity_poly.type
_entity_poly.pdbx_seq_one_letter_code
_entity_poly.pdbx_strand_id
1 'polypeptide(L)'
;MDDTSGERDHGLQPLDAMMEQWGLSNHDLVEASPEQLNHKQVQKGRKGRQLTLHTMQKVMRAFNIAIWNRLKKEEKETFFEYPHNWLFNYSKGYEAGRVDPNDGLKEVVRGR
;
A
#
# COMPACT_ATOMS: atom_id res chain seq x y z
N MET A 1 -10.56 15.09 18.60
CA MET A 1 -9.67 15.95 17.88
C MET A 1 -9.60 15.58 16.42
N ASP A 2 -9.59 16.54 15.67
CA ASP A 2 -9.38 16.30 14.27
C ASP A 2 -7.89 16.11 14.02
N ASP A 3 -7.51 14.92 13.64
CA ASP A 3 -6.12 14.63 13.36
C ASP A 3 -5.64 15.26 12.06
N THR A 4 -6.50 16.03 11.39
CA THR A 4 -6.07 16.82 10.24
C THR A 4 -5.41 18.13 10.64
N SER A 5 -5.59 18.55 11.90
CA SER A 5 -4.97 19.77 12.36
C SER A 5 -3.45 19.65 12.29
N GLY A 6 -2.82 20.50 11.49
CA GLY A 6 -1.39 20.46 11.27
C GLY A 6 -0.92 19.38 10.31
N GLU A 7 -1.82 18.53 9.83
CA GLU A 7 -1.44 17.52 8.85
C GLU A 7 -1.17 18.18 7.50
N ARG A 8 -0.19 17.64 6.81
CA ARG A 8 0.10 18.05 5.45
C ARG A 8 -0.67 17.18 4.47
N ASP A 9 -0.98 17.78 3.34
CA ASP A 9 -1.60 17.09 2.23
C ASP A 9 -0.55 16.95 1.14
N HIS A 10 -0.18 15.72 0.84
CA HIS A 10 0.86 15.42 -0.15
C HIS A 10 0.29 15.00 -1.50
N GLY A 11 -1.02 15.07 -1.67
CA GLY A 11 -1.68 14.61 -2.89
C GLY A 11 -1.76 13.09 -2.97
N LEU A 12 -2.31 12.61 -4.06
CA LEU A 12 -2.45 11.16 -4.25
C LEU A 12 -1.10 10.48 -4.13
N GLN A 13 -1.09 9.40 -3.37
CA GLN A 13 0.15 8.70 -3.08
C GLN A 13 0.34 7.51 -4.02
N PRO A 14 1.60 7.05 -4.19
CA PRO A 14 1.84 5.83 -4.97
C PRO A 14 0.97 4.66 -4.54
N LEU A 15 0.65 4.55 -3.25
CA LEU A 15 -0.24 3.52 -2.74
C LEU A 15 -1.54 3.44 -3.53
N ASP A 16 -2.13 4.58 -3.89
CA ASP A 16 -3.41 4.60 -4.59
C ASP A 16 -3.32 3.88 -5.93
N ALA A 17 -2.36 4.27 -6.76
CA ALA A 17 -2.16 3.63 -8.07
C ALA A 17 -1.79 2.17 -7.92
N MET A 18 -0.96 1.84 -6.94
CA MET A 18 -0.52 0.47 -6.73
C MET A 18 -1.65 -0.42 -6.29
N MET A 19 -2.55 0.07 -5.42
CA MET A 19 -3.73 -0.70 -5.05
C MET A 19 -4.59 -1.01 -6.27
N GLU A 20 -4.76 -0.04 -7.16
CA GLU A 20 -5.52 -0.26 -8.37
C GLU A 20 -4.83 -1.26 -9.30
N GLN A 21 -3.51 -1.17 -9.42
CA GLN A 21 -2.75 -2.10 -10.26
C GLN A 21 -2.88 -3.54 -9.78
N TRP A 22 -3.00 -3.74 -8.47
CA TRP A 22 -3.19 -5.08 -7.90
C TRP A 22 -4.66 -5.47 -7.77
N GLY A 23 -5.59 -4.55 -8.07
CA GLY A 23 -7.02 -4.82 -7.94
C GLY A 23 -7.49 -4.89 -6.50
N LEU A 24 -6.89 -4.10 -5.62
CA LEU A 24 -7.19 -4.13 -4.20
C LEU A 24 -8.02 -2.90 -3.79
N SER A 25 -9.02 -3.15 -2.95
CA SER A 25 -9.84 -2.09 -2.34
C SER A 25 -9.35 -1.80 -0.93
N ASN A 26 -9.88 -0.72 -0.35
CA ASN A 26 -9.61 -0.42 1.06
C ASN A 26 -10.03 -1.57 1.95
N HIS A 27 -11.17 -2.18 1.63
CA HIS A 27 -11.68 -3.32 2.39
C HIS A 27 -10.69 -4.50 2.38
N ASP A 28 -10.06 -4.74 1.24
CA ASP A 28 -9.10 -5.84 1.14
C ASP A 28 -7.93 -5.67 2.10
N LEU A 29 -7.45 -4.44 2.26
CA LEU A 29 -6.37 -4.16 3.19
C LEU A 29 -6.83 -4.31 4.64
N VAL A 30 -8.01 -3.81 4.96
CA VAL A 30 -8.55 -3.92 6.31
C VAL A 30 -8.71 -5.39 6.69
N GLU A 31 -9.24 -6.21 5.78
CA GLU A 31 -9.43 -7.64 6.01
C GLU A 31 -8.10 -8.38 6.19
N ALA A 32 -7.10 -7.99 5.44
CA ALA A 32 -5.81 -8.68 5.48
C ALA A 32 -4.96 -8.30 6.68
N SER A 33 -5.24 -7.14 7.29
CA SER A 33 -4.37 -6.63 8.35
C SER A 33 -4.44 -7.49 9.61
N PRO A 34 -3.29 -7.93 10.16
CA PRO A 34 -3.26 -8.58 11.46
C PRO A 34 -3.32 -7.58 12.62
N GLU A 35 -3.33 -6.29 12.29
CA GLU A 35 -3.35 -5.20 13.25
C GLU A 35 -4.66 -4.44 13.10
N GLN A 36 -4.94 -3.53 14.03
CA GLN A 36 -6.13 -2.69 13.89
C GLN A 36 -5.88 -1.66 12.80
N LEU A 37 -6.56 -1.86 11.68
CA LEU A 37 -6.51 -0.96 10.53
C LEU A 37 -7.95 -0.72 10.11
N ASN A 38 -8.30 0.54 9.83
CA ASN A 38 -9.65 0.86 9.38
C ASN A 38 -9.62 1.52 8.00
N HIS A 39 -10.81 1.58 7.40
CA HIS A 39 -10.95 2.15 6.05
C HIS A 39 -10.48 3.59 5.99
N LYS A 40 -10.71 4.35 7.04
CA LYS A 40 -10.33 5.76 7.08
C LYS A 40 -8.82 5.93 6.99
N GLN A 41 -8.08 5.08 7.70
CA GLN A 41 -6.61 5.13 7.64
C GLN A 41 -6.08 4.79 6.26
N VAL A 42 -6.64 3.77 5.62
CA VAL A 42 -6.24 3.41 4.26
C VAL A 42 -6.56 4.55 3.30
N GLN A 43 -7.76 5.12 3.42
CA GLN A 43 -8.18 6.21 2.55
C GLN A 43 -7.29 7.43 2.71
N LYS A 44 -6.95 7.80 3.94
CA LYS A 44 -6.01 8.90 4.19
C LYS A 44 -4.66 8.63 3.52
N GLY A 45 -4.18 7.41 3.63
CA GLY A 45 -2.91 7.02 3.01
C GLY A 45 -2.94 7.21 1.51
N ARG A 46 -4.03 6.77 0.87
CA ARG A 46 -4.17 6.89 -0.58
C ARG A 46 -4.25 8.34 -1.04
N LYS A 47 -4.97 9.16 -0.28
CA LYS A 47 -5.23 10.56 -0.63
C LYS A 47 -4.07 11.49 -0.32
N GLY A 48 -3.12 11.04 0.47
CA GLY A 48 -1.93 11.84 0.77
C GLY A 48 -2.01 12.65 2.05
N ARG A 49 -2.99 12.38 2.91
CA ARG A 49 -2.98 12.97 4.25
C ARG A 49 -1.81 12.35 5.01
N GLN A 50 -1.02 13.18 5.65
CA GLN A 50 0.19 12.69 6.30
C GLN A 50 -0.13 11.69 7.39
N LEU A 51 0.51 10.53 7.34
CA LEU A 51 0.40 9.48 8.35
C LEU A 51 1.69 9.45 9.18
N THR A 52 1.58 8.94 10.40
CA THR A 52 2.77 8.63 11.19
C THR A 52 3.50 7.45 10.56
N LEU A 53 4.78 7.30 10.88
CA LEU A 53 5.55 6.16 10.40
C LEU A 53 4.88 4.84 10.82
N HIS A 54 4.41 4.78 12.08
CA HIS A 54 3.73 3.58 12.58
C HIS A 54 2.53 3.21 11.69
N THR A 55 1.71 4.20 11.34
CA THR A 55 0.53 3.95 10.52
C THR A 55 0.91 3.60 9.09
N MET A 56 1.93 4.26 8.53
CA MET A 56 2.42 3.92 7.19
C MET A 56 2.87 2.45 7.13
N GLN A 57 3.60 2.00 8.16
CA GLN A 57 4.07 0.62 8.21
C GLN A 57 2.92 -0.36 8.38
N LYS A 58 1.91 0.01 9.14
CA LYS A 58 0.71 -0.82 9.31
C LYS A 58 -0.02 -1.00 7.98
N VAL A 59 -0.19 0.09 7.24
CA VAL A 59 -0.81 0.03 5.91
C VAL A 59 0.03 -0.80 4.96
N MET A 60 1.35 -0.61 4.98
CA MET A 60 2.27 -1.37 4.15
C MET A 60 2.17 -2.87 4.40
N ARG A 61 2.14 -3.28 5.67
CA ARG A 61 2.03 -4.70 6.00
C ARG A 61 0.72 -5.28 5.48
N ALA A 62 -0.37 -4.55 5.66
CA ALA A 62 -1.68 -4.99 5.18
C ALA A 62 -1.69 -5.12 3.65
N PHE A 63 -1.08 -4.17 2.97
CA PHE A 63 -0.99 -4.19 1.51
C PHE A 63 -0.24 -5.43 1.03
N ASN A 64 0.92 -5.70 1.62
CA ASN A 64 1.71 -6.87 1.24
C ASN A 64 0.97 -8.18 1.53
N ILE A 65 0.29 -8.28 2.67
CA ILE A 65 -0.47 -9.49 3.01
C ILE A 65 -1.65 -9.67 2.05
N ALA A 66 -2.34 -8.59 1.71
CA ALA A 66 -3.46 -8.67 0.77
C ALA A 66 -3.00 -9.20 -0.58
N ILE A 67 -1.82 -8.78 -1.06
CA ILE A 67 -1.26 -9.30 -2.29
C ILE A 67 -0.89 -10.77 -2.11
N TRP A 68 -0.17 -11.09 -1.05
CA TRP A 68 0.30 -12.45 -0.77
C TRP A 68 -0.83 -13.45 -0.80
N ASN A 69 -1.99 -13.07 -0.24
CA ASN A 69 -3.14 -13.95 -0.19
C ASN A 69 -3.73 -14.26 -1.57
N ARG A 70 -3.35 -13.51 -2.59
CA ARG A 70 -3.83 -13.72 -3.97
C ARG A 70 -2.85 -14.49 -4.82
N LEU A 71 -1.64 -14.74 -4.30
CA LEU A 71 -0.59 -15.37 -5.08
C LEU A 71 -0.66 -16.87 -4.99
N LYS A 72 -0.34 -17.53 -6.11
CA LYS A 72 -0.13 -18.97 -6.13
C LYS A 72 1.24 -19.28 -5.54
N LYS A 73 1.46 -20.56 -5.21
CA LYS A 73 2.68 -20.98 -4.53
C LYS A 73 3.94 -20.54 -5.28
N GLU A 74 4.00 -20.78 -6.57
CA GLU A 74 5.18 -20.44 -7.37
C GLU A 74 5.34 -18.91 -7.51
N GLU A 75 4.24 -18.17 -7.46
CA GLU A 75 4.29 -16.72 -7.54
C GLU A 75 4.85 -16.11 -6.26
N LYS A 76 4.59 -16.74 -5.14
CA LYS A 76 5.10 -16.26 -3.84
C LYS A 76 6.63 -16.29 -3.79
N GLU A 77 7.26 -17.17 -4.55
CA GLU A 77 8.70 -17.31 -4.53
C GLU A 77 9.41 -16.10 -5.11
N THR A 78 8.76 -15.37 -6.00
CA THR A 78 9.36 -14.21 -6.66
C THR A 78 8.77 -12.89 -6.18
N PHE A 79 7.82 -12.93 -5.27
CA PHE A 79 7.16 -11.72 -4.81
C PHE A 79 8.11 -10.83 -4.02
N PHE A 80 8.18 -9.56 -4.43
CA PHE A 80 8.94 -8.53 -3.73
C PHE A 80 8.01 -7.80 -2.76
N GLU A 81 8.33 -7.87 -1.45
CA GLU A 81 7.56 -7.14 -0.44
C GLU A 81 7.90 -5.67 -0.50
N TYR A 82 6.87 -4.83 -0.59
CA TYR A 82 7.07 -3.40 -0.69
C TYR A 82 7.38 -2.78 0.66
N PRO A 83 8.51 -2.05 0.78
CA PRO A 83 8.71 -1.20 1.95
C PRO A 83 7.74 -0.01 1.92
N HIS A 84 7.51 0.61 3.08
CA HIS A 84 6.59 1.75 3.14
C HIS A 84 7.04 2.92 2.25
N ASN A 85 8.35 3.08 2.05
CA ASN A 85 8.85 4.19 1.23
C ASN A 85 8.65 3.98 -0.27
N TRP A 86 8.02 2.89 -0.69
CA TRP A 86 7.54 2.73 -2.06
C TRP A 86 6.10 3.21 -2.20
N LEU A 87 5.39 3.32 -1.07
CA LEU A 87 3.95 3.61 -1.06
C LEU A 87 3.63 5.06 -0.75
N PHE A 88 4.56 5.77 -0.10
CA PHE A 88 4.33 7.13 0.38
C PHE A 88 5.48 8.03 -0.06
N ASN A 89 5.16 9.02 -0.90
CA ASN A 89 6.19 9.85 -1.52
C ASN A 89 6.83 10.86 -0.56
N TYR A 90 6.25 11.04 0.62
CA TYR A 90 6.82 11.92 1.62
C TYR A 90 7.64 11.18 2.67
N SER A 91 7.77 9.86 2.53
CA SER A 91 8.55 9.08 3.47
C SER A 91 10.03 9.09 3.10
N LYS A 92 10.88 8.97 4.12
CA LYS A 92 12.31 8.94 3.91
C LYS A 92 12.69 7.73 3.06
N GLY A 93 13.51 7.96 2.06
CA GLY A 93 13.95 6.89 1.16
C GLY A 93 13.07 6.70 -0.07
N TYR A 94 12.03 7.50 -0.23
CA TYR A 94 11.22 7.44 -1.44
C TYR A 94 12.05 7.89 -2.66
N GLU A 95 11.90 7.16 -3.75
CA GLU A 95 12.52 7.51 -5.04
C GLU A 95 11.49 7.40 -6.13
N ALA A 96 11.30 8.49 -6.88
CA ALA A 96 10.38 8.49 -8.00
C ALA A 96 10.96 7.66 -9.16
N GLY A 97 10.07 7.02 -9.92
CA GLY A 97 10.48 6.32 -11.15
C GLY A 97 11.12 4.96 -10.93
N ARG A 98 11.00 4.39 -9.75
CA ARG A 98 11.52 3.04 -9.51
C ARG A 98 10.80 2.03 -10.39
N VAL A 99 11.57 1.09 -10.93
CA VAL A 99 10.98 -0.06 -11.61
C VAL A 99 10.47 -1.02 -10.56
N ASP A 100 9.20 -1.44 -10.71
CA ASP A 100 8.57 -2.35 -9.77
C ASP A 100 8.93 -3.79 -10.13
N PRO A 101 9.63 -4.51 -9.23
CA PRO A 101 9.98 -5.91 -9.52
C PRO A 101 8.77 -6.81 -9.70
N ASN A 102 7.59 -6.39 -9.23
CA ASN A 102 6.38 -7.19 -9.31
C ASN A 102 5.52 -6.91 -10.53
N ASP A 103 6.02 -6.13 -11.50
CA ASP A 103 5.19 -5.73 -12.65
C ASP A 103 4.62 -6.94 -13.38
N GLY A 104 5.40 -7.99 -13.56
CA GLY A 104 4.90 -9.21 -14.20
C GLY A 104 3.82 -9.89 -13.38
N LEU A 105 4.01 -9.97 -12.08
CA LEU A 105 3.01 -10.56 -11.18
C LEU A 105 1.71 -9.79 -11.18
N LYS A 106 1.80 -8.46 -11.21
CA LYS A 106 0.59 -7.62 -11.23
C LYS A 106 -0.31 -7.97 -12.40
N GLU A 107 0.28 -8.13 -13.57
CA GLU A 107 -0.49 -8.45 -14.76
C GLU A 107 -1.16 -9.80 -14.66
N VAL A 108 -0.44 -10.79 -14.13
CA VAL A 108 -0.98 -12.13 -13.96
C VAL A 108 -2.15 -12.14 -12.98
N VAL A 109 -1.96 -11.53 -11.82
CA VAL A 109 -2.99 -11.51 -10.78
C VAL A 109 -4.21 -10.73 -11.23
N ARG A 110 -4.00 -9.62 -11.92
CA ARG A 110 -5.07 -8.77 -12.41
C ARG A 110 -5.91 -9.44 -13.48
N GLY A 111 -5.31 -10.32 -14.25
CA GLY A 111 -5.99 -11.04 -15.33
C GLY A 111 -6.84 -12.21 -14.87
N ARG A 112 -6.87 -12.51 -13.59
CA ARG A 112 -7.65 -13.65 -13.06
C ARG A 112 -9.11 -13.35 -12.94
#